data_d4a8ff8ab5e51017df9c125b56195010
#
_entry.id   d4a8ff8ab5e51017df9c125b56195010
#
_cell.length_a   1.000
_cell.length_b   1.000
_cell.length_c   1.000
_cell.angle_alpha   90.00
_cell.angle_beta   90.00
_cell.angle_gamma   90.00
#
_symmetry.space_group_name_H-M   'P 1'
#
loop_
_entity.id
_entity.type
_entity.pdbx_description
1 polymer ?
#
loop_
_entity_poly.entity_id
_entity_poly.type
_entity_poly.pdbx_seq_one_letter_code
_entity_poly.pdbx_strand_id
1 'polypeptide(L)'
;MSKTSPYTSAFTACSFLYAEFNAVLPLLRSDNADVLLKEEVVNRNYLKVNNETSANRILHEFRRRYKSVPQDFWDWYDSLEEAAQKAALLYVIIKTYKLIFDFHVHVAIKKWNSVDHTITTEDLQLELLDVSANDEFVDSWSDQTKK
;
A
#
# COMPACT_ATOMS: atom_id res chain seq x y z
N MET A 1 -9.85 7.23 26.62
CA MET A 1 -8.83 6.68 25.70
C MET A 1 -8.92 7.42 24.38
N SER A 2 -7.85 8.07 23.97
CA SER A 2 -7.74 8.62 22.62
C SER A 2 -7.85 7.45 21.62
N LYS A 3 -8.88 7.44 20.79
CA LYS A 3 -8.96 6.45 19.70
C LYS A 3 -7.78 6.71 18.76
N THR A 4 -6.86 5.77 18.67
CA THR A 4 -5.79 5.82 17.67
C THR A 4 -6.44 5.82 16.28
N SER A 5 -6.08 6.81 15.45
CA SER A 5 -6.60 6.88 14.09
C SER A 5 -6.32 5.58 13.32
N PRO A 6 -7.28 5.04 12.56
CA PRO A 6 -7.05 3.87 11.70
C PRO A 6 -6.27 4.23 10.42
N TYR A 7 -6.05 5.53 10.17
CA TYR A 7 -5.38 6.02 8.97
C TYR A 7 -3.87 6.12 9.16
N THR A 8 -3.13 6.01 8.08
CA THR A 8 -1.69 6.24 8.01
C THR A 8 -1.35 6.87 6.66
N SER A 9 -0.37 7.76 6.65
CA SER A 9 0.21 8.29 5.41
C SER A 9 1.33 7.39 4.85
N ALA A 10 1.59 6.24 5.44
CA ALA A 10 2.69 5.34 5.09
C ALA A 10 2.63 4.84 3.63
N PHE A 11 1.43 4.78 3.03
CA PHE A 11 1.28 4.42 1.61
C PHE A 11 2.03 5.39 0.67
N THR A 12 2.30 6.63 1.09
CA THR A 12 3.07 7.60 0.31
C THR A 12 4.55 7.24 0.19
N ALA A 13 5.04 6.37 1.06
CA ALA A 13 6.44 5.91 1.04
C ALA A 13 6.71 4.90 -0.07
N CYS A 14 5.68 4.27 -0.61
CA CYS A 14 5.80 3.13 -1.50
C CYS A 14 4.57 3.05 -2.41
N SER A 15 4.78 3.19 -3.70
CA SER A 15 3.72 3.01 -4.70
C SER A 15 3.36 1.51 -4.88
N PHE A 16 2.71 1.16 -5.97
CA PHE A 16 2.30 -0.22 -6.25
C PHE A 16 3.49 -1.20 -6.30
N LEU A 17 4.54 -0.86 -7.05
CA LEU A 17 5.83 -1.56 -7.15
C LEU A 17 5.68 -3.09 -7.32
N TYR A 18 4.90 -3.52 -8.32
CA TYR A 18 4.60 -4.93 -8.57
C TYR A 18 5.85 -5.78 -8.78
N ALA A 19 6.75 -5.36 -9.66
CA ALA A 19 7.96 -6.11 -10.00
C ALA A 19 8.91 -6.23 -8.79
N GLU A 20 9.12 -5.13 -8.09
CA GLU A 20 9.98 -5.06 -6.90
C GLU A 20 9.39 -5.87 -5.74
N PHE A 21 8.08 -5.79 -5.54
CA PHE A 21 7.41 -6.59 -4.51
C PHE A 21 7.58 -8.09 -4.78
N ASN A 22 7.34 -8.54 -6.02
CA ASN A 22 7.54 -9.95 -6.38
C ASN A 22 8.99 -10.41 -6.24
N ALA A 23 9.95 -9.53 -6.56
CA ALA A 23 11.37 -9.85 -6.38
C ALA A 23 11.75 -10.03 -4.91
N VAL A 24 11.12 -9.25 -4.00
CA VAL A 24 11.36 -9.30 -2.54
C VAL A 24 10.50 -10.37 -1.84
N LEU A 25 9.40 -10.81 -2.44
CA LEU A 25 8.47 -11.76 -1.82
C LEU A 25 9.14 -13.03 -1.26
N PRO A 26 10.11 -13.67 -1.97
CA PRO A 26 10.84 -14.81 -1.40
C PRO A 26 11.60 -14.49 -0.11
N LEU A 27 12.13 -13.28 0.03
CA LEU A 27 12.79 -12.82 1.25
C LEU A 27 11.80 -12.67 2.40
N LEU A 28 10.61 -12.12 2.12
CA LEU A 28 9.54 -11.94 3.10
C LEU A 28 9.00 -13.27 3.63
N ARG A 29 9.02 -14.32 2.80
CA ARG A 29 8.53 -15.67 3.13
C ARG A 29 9.57 -16.51 3.88
N SER A 30 10.83 -16.08 3.90
CA SER A 30 11.91 -16.82 4.55
C SER A 30 11.80 -16.78 6.08
N ASP A 31 12.21 -17.87 6.73
CA ASP A 31 12.35 -17.91 8.18
C ASP A 31 13.37 -16.88 8.70
N ASN A 32 14.33 -16.48 7.85
CA ASN A 32 15.34 -15.48 8.12
C ASN A 32 15.00 -14.11 7.52
N ALA A 33 13.73 -13.80 7.30
CA ALA A 33 13.29 -12.56 6.63
C ALA A 33 13.93 -11.30 7.21
N ASP A 34 14.06 -11.19 8.54
CA ASP A 34 14.64 -10.02 9.20
C ASP A 34 16.11 -9.78 8.79
N VAL A 35 16.88 -10.83 8.64
CA VAL A 35 18.29 -10.75 8.21
C VAL A 35 18.36 -10.38 6.74
N LEU A 36 17.63 -11.10 5.90
CA LEU A 36 17.63 -10.90 4.44
C LEU A 36 17.15 -9.49 4.05
N LEU A 37 16.14 -8.97 4.73
CA LEU A 37 15.65 -7.61 4.48
C LEU A 37 16.67 -6.54 4.90
N LYS A 38 17.41 -6.74 6.00
CA LYS A 38 18.51 -5.85 6.38
C LYS A 38 19.65 -5.86 5.36
N GLU A 39 19.99 -7.03 4.85
CA GLU A 39 20.98 -7.16 3.77
C GLU A 39 20.51 -6.46 2.49
N GLU A 40 19.22 -6.56 2.16
CA GLU A 40 18.65 -5.89 0.98
C GLU A 40 18.66 -4.36 1.12
N VAL A 41 18.48 -3.80 2.32
CA VAL A 41 18.65 -2.35 2.58
C VAL A 41 20.02 -1.86 2.14
N VAL A 42 21.05 -2.62 2.44
CA VAL A 42 22.45 -2.27 2.12
C VAL A 42 22.77 -2.56 0.65
N ASN A 43 22.46 -3.76 0.19
CA ASN A 43 22.88 -4.27 -1.11
C ASN A 43 22.00 -3.82 -2.26
N ARG A 44 20.69 -3.63 -2.00
CA ARG A 44 19.69 -3.18 -2.99
C ARG A 44 19.71 -4.01 -4.28
N ASN A 45 19.76 -5.33 -4.13
CA ASN A 45 19.80 -6.27 -5.25
C ASN A 45 18.48 -6.31 -6.03
N TYR A 46 17.37 -6.15 -5.34
CA TYR A 46 16.01 -6.22 -5.89
C TYR A 46 15.35 -4.86 -5.99
N LEU A 47 15.64 -3.95 -5.03
CA LEU A 47 15.12 -2.59 -5.04
C LEU A 47 16.03 -1.66 -5.84
N LYS A 48 15.49 -1.06 -6.89
CA LYS A 48 16.20 -0.09 -7.73
C LYS A 48 16.09 1.33 -7.15
N VAL A 49 16.64 1.53 -5.96
CA VAL A 49 16.66 2.81 -5.26
C VAL A 49 18.08 3.25 -4.93
N ASN A 50 18.29 4.55 -4.81
CA ASN A 50 19.63 5.13 -4.74
C ASN A 50 20.25 5.15 -3.33
N ASN A 51 19.43 4.94 -2.29
CA ASN A 51 19.92 5.05 -0.91
C ASN A 51 19.20 4.07 0.03
N GLU A 52 19.86 3.81 1.16
CA GLU A 52 19.39 2.88 2.19
C GLU A 52 18.11 3.35 2.88
N THR A 53 17.94 4.66 3.06
CA THR A 53 16.74 5.23 3.70
C THR A 53 15.50 4.90 2.89
N SER A 54 15.54 5.10 1.57
CA SER A 54 14.44 4.76 0.68
C SER A 54 14.18 3.25 0.63
N ALA A 55 15.25 2.43 0.56
CA ALA A 55 15.14 0.98 0.60
C ALA A 55 14.46 0.51 1.89
N ASN A 56 14.90 1.02 3.04
CA ASN A 56 14.33 0.66 4.33
C ASN A 56 12.83 1.01 4.44
N ARG A 57 12.43 2.19 3.96
CA ARG A 57 11.02 2.61 3.96
C ARG A 57 10.16 1.70 3.09
N ILE A 58 10.61 1.37 1.88
CA ILE A 58 9.89 0.49 0.95
C ILE A 58 9.76 -0.92 1.53
N LEU A 59 10.85 -1.49 2.05
CA LEU A 59 10.84 -2.84 2.64
C LEU A 59 9.95 -2.92 3.88
N HIS A 60 9.89 -1.85 4.68
CA HIS A 60 8.97 -1.76 5.81
C HIS A 60 7.50 -1.85 5.33
N GLU A 61 7.15 -1.14 4.26
CA GLU A 61 5.81 -1.19 3.68
C GLU A 61 5.52 -2.54 2.99
N PHE A 62 6.48 -3.14 2.31
CA PHE A 62 6.35 -4.48 1.75
C PHE A 62 6.06 -5.53 2.84
N ARG A 63 6.74 -5.43 3.97
CA ARG A 63 6.48 -6.29 5.13
C ARG A 63 5.09 -6.09 5.70
N ARG A 64 4.61 -4.84 5.78
CA ARG A 64 3.25 -4.52 6.22
C ARG A 64 2.21 -5.13 5.29
N ARG A 65 2.38 -5.01 3.98
CA ARG A 65 1.52 -5.62 2.96
C ARG A 65 1.53 -7.14 3.08
N TYR A 66 2.70 -7.74 3.16
CA TYR A 66 2.85 -9.19 3.32
C TYR A 66 2.07 -9.74 4.53
N LYS A 67 2.14 -9.06 5.66
CA LYS A 67 1.48 -9.46 6.90
C LYS A 67 -0.02 -9.17 6.95
N SER A 68 -0.56 -8.41 6.00
CA SER A 68 -1.98 -8.05 5.98
C SER A 68 -2.90 -9.19 5.56
N VAL A 69 -2.35 -10.23 4.98
CA VAL A 69 -3.05 -11.44 4.51
C VAL A 69 -2.37 -12.69 5.07
N PRO A 70 -3.09 -13.81 5.20
CA PRO A 70 -2.50 -15.06 5.70
C PRO A 70 -1.55 -15.69 4.68
N GLN A 71 -0.73 -16.63 5.14
CA GLN A 71 0.32 -17.28 4.34
C GLN A 71 -0.23 -18.02 3.10
N ASP A 72 -1.34 -18.68 3.23
CA ASP A 72 -1.99 -19.42 2.15
C ASP A 72 -2.45 -18.51 0.99
N PHE A 73 -2.69 -17.22 1.27
CA PHE A 73 -2.93 -16.22 0.22
C PHE A 73 -1.73 -16.12 -0.75
N TRP A 74 -0.50 -16.14 -0.21
CA TRP A 74 0.70 -16.02 -1.05
C TRP A 74 0.97 -17.29 -1.86
N ASP A 75 0.60 -18.45 -1.34
CA ASP A 75 0.68 -19.72 -2.08
C ASP A 75 -0.30 -19.71 -3.27
N TRP A 76 -1.51 -19.21 -3.05
CA TRP A 76 -2.48 -18.99 -4.12
C TRP A 76 -1.99 -17.92 -5.11
N TYR A 77 -1.43 -16.81 -4.63
CA TYR A 77 -0.88 -15.73 -5.44
C TYR A 77 0.16 -16.22 -6.45
N ASP A 78 1.05 -17.11 -6.04
CA ASP A 78 2.07 -17.69 -6.91
C ASP A 78 1.49 -18.51 -8.08
N SER A 79 0.27 -19.03 -7.92
CA SER A 79 -0.42 -19.79 -8.96
C SER A 79 -1.08 -18.91 -10.04
N LEU A 80 -1.16 -17.60 -9.82
CA LEU A 80 -1.85 -16.66 -10.69
C LEU A 80 -0.97 -16.20 -11.86
N GLU A 81 -1.61 -15.89 -12.99
CA GLU A 81 -0.99 -15.14 -14.07
C GLU A 81 -0.76 -13.66 -13.66
N GLU A 82 0.08 -12.96 -14.40
CA GLU A 82 0.50 -11.58 -14.07
C GLU A 82 -0.68 -10.61 -13.84
N ALA A 83 -1.69 -10.62 -14.71
CA ALA A 83 -2.84 -9.72 -14.57
C ALA A 83 -3.62 -10.00 -13.28
N ALA A 84 -3.82 -11.27 -12.94
CA ALA A 84 -4.47 -11.69 -11.71
C ALA A 84 -3.61 -11.41 -10.47
N GLN A 85 -2.28 -11.56 -10.57
CA GLN A 85 -1.36 -11.17 -9.49
C GLN A 85 -1.44 -9.66 -9.20
N LYS A 86 -1.49 -8.82 -10.24
CA LYS A 86 -1.66 -7.38 -10.08
C LYS A 86 -2.97 -7.03 -9.38
N ALA A 87 -4.06 -7.67 -9.74
CA ALA A 87 -5.35 -7.49 -9.08
C ALA A 87 -5.32 -7.96 -7.61
N ALA A 88 -4.72 -9.11 -7.35
CA ALA A 88 -4.54 -9.65 -6.00
C ALA A 88 -3.66 -8.72 -5.13
N LEU A 89 -2.58 -8.17 -5.69
CA LEU A 89 -1.73 -7.23 -4.98
C LEU A 89 -2.45 -5.90 -4.70
N LEU A 90 -3.29 -5.42 -5.62
CA LEU A 90 -4.17 -4.27 -5.37
C LEU A 90 -5.12 -4.54 -4.20
N TYR A 91 -5.71 -5.73 -4.12
CA TYR A 91 -6.52 -6.13 -2.96
C TYR A 91 -5.73 -6.06 -1.65
N VAL A 92 -4.48 -6.54 -1.64
CA VAL A 92 -3.60 -6.45 -0.48
C VAL A 92 -3.37 -5.00 -0.05
N ILE A 93 -3.12 -4.11 -1.00
CA ILE A 93 -2.93 -2.67 -0.75
C ILE A 93 -4.19 -2.03 -0.17
N ILE A 94 -5.34 -2.31 -0.75
CA ILE A 94 -6.64 -1.83 -0.26
C ILE A 94 -6.87 -2.31 1.19
N LYS A 95 -6.55 -3.56 1.48
CA LYS A 95 -6.67 -4.15 2.82
C LYS A 95 -5.68 -3.55 3.83
N THR A 96 -4.47 -3.21 3.37
CA THR A 96 -3.39 -2.70 4.22
C THR A 96 -3.63 -1.24 4.64
N TYR A 97 -4.15 -0.41 3.73
CA TYR A 97 -4.25 1.03 3.93
C TYR A 97 -5.70 1.49 3.94
N LYS A 98 -6.18 1.92 5.11
CA LYS A 98 -7.57 2.35 5.31
C LYS A 98 -8.01 3.45 4.34
N LEU A 99 -7.15 4.44 4.07
CA LEU A 99 -7.50 5.53 3.16
C LEU A 99 -7.68 5.02 1.72
N ILE A 100 -6.83 4.10 1.27
CA ILE A 100 -6.96 3.48 -0.05
C ILE A 100 -8.25 2.66 -0.12
N PHE A 101 -8.61 1.96 0.94
CA PHE A 101 -9.90 1.29 1.04
C PHE A 101 -11.08 2.28 0.90
N ASP A 102 -11.04 3.40 1.61
CA ASP A 102 -12.10 4.41 1.55
C ASP A 102 -12.20 5.03 0.15
N PHE A 103 -11.09 5.32 -0.51
CA PHE A 103 -11.08 5.77 -1.91
C PHE A 103 -11.68 4.73 -2.85
N HIS A 104 -11.36 3.46 -2.64
CA HIS A 104 -11.92 2.38 -3.47
C HIS A 104 -13.45 2.28 -3.29
N VAL A 105 -13.93 2.25 -2.06
CA VAL A 105 -15.36 2.06 -1.76
C VAL A 105 -16.16 3.33 -2.05
N HIS A 106 -15.69 4.50 -1.62
CA HIS A 106 -16.47 5.73 -1.68
C HIS A 106 -16.29 6.50 -3.00
N VAL A 107 -15.22 6.25 -3.74
CA VAL A 107 -14.97 6.92 -5.03
C VAL A 107 -15.03 5.94 -6.19
N ALA A 108 -14.14 4.95 -6.25
CA ALA A 108 -14.01 4.08 -7.41
C ALA A 108 -15.28 3.26 -7.67
N ILE A 109 -15.84 2.60 -6.66
CA ILE A 109 -17.08 1.80 -6.81
C ILE A 109 -18.27 2.69 -7.16
N LYS A 110 -18.41 3.86 -6.54
CA LYS A 110 -19.47 4.81 -6.87
C LYS A 110 -19.41 5.26 -8.34
N LYS A 111 -18.21 5.60 -8.81
CA LYS A 111 -17.99 5.98 -10.21
C LYS A 111 -18.28 4.82 -11.16
N TRP A 112 -17.88 3.62 -10.81
CA TRP A 112 -18.18 2.42 -11.61
C TRP A 112 -19.67 2.20 -11.78
N ASN A 113 -20.46 2.46 -10.76
CA ASN A 113 -21.93 2.31 -10.78
C ASN A 113 -22.68 3.55 -11.29
N SER A 114 -21.99 4.59 -11.71
CA SER A 114 -22.56 5.82 -12.28
C SER A 114 -22.44 5.85 -13.81
N VAL A 115 -23.03 6.85 -14.42
CA VAL A 115 -22.91 7.10 -15.87
C VAL A 115 -21.50 7.56 -16.23
N ASP A 116 -20.87 8.36 -15.36
CA ASP A 116 -19.49 8.81 -15.52
C ASP A 116 -18.53 7.88 -14.77
N HIS A 117 -17.75 7.09 -15.51
CA HIS A 117 -16.76 6.15 -14.97
C HIS A 117 -15.37 6.76 -14.75
N THR A 118 -15.23 8.08 -14.93
CA THR A 118 -13.94 8.76 -14.79
C THR A 118 -13.71 9.21 -13.35
N ILE A 119 -12.61 8.78 -12.74
CA ILE A 119 -12.15 9.26 -11.44
C ILE A 119 -11.25 10.48 -11.68
N THR A 120 -11.56 11.59 -11.03
CA THR A 120 -10.77 12.82 -11.09
C THR A 120 -10.00 13.05 -9.79
N THR A 121 -9.02 13.95 -9.84
CA THR A 121 -8.30 14.38 -8.63
C THR A 121 -9.26 15.03 -7.62
N GLU A 122 -10.25 15.79 -8.11
CA GLU A 122 -11.26 16.43 -7.28
C GLU A 122 -12.11 15.40 -6.52
N ASP A 123 -12.47 14.28 -7.13
CA ASP A 123 -13.19 13.19 -6.45
C ASP A 123 -12.43 12.66 -5.25
N LEU A 124 -11.11 12.46 -5.40
CA LEU A 124 -10.23 11.99 -4.33
C LEU A 124 -10.04 13.07 -3.25
N GLN A 125 -9.89 14.33 -3.65
CA GLN A 125 -9.75 15.45 -2.72
C GLN A 125 -11.01 15.65 -1.88
N LEU A 126 -12.21 15.51 -2.45
CA LEU A 126 -13.48 15.59 -1.72
C LEU A 126 -13.59 14.47 -0.69
N GLU A 127 -13.20 13.24 -1.04
CA GLU A 127 -13.18 12.12 -0.08
C GLU A 127 -12.16 12.38 1.04
N LEU A 128 -10.98 12.89 0.71
CA LEU A 128 -9.96 13.23 1.71
C LEU A 128 -10.44 14.34 2.66
N LEU A 129 -11.17 15.33 2.15
CA LEU A 129 -11.79 16.37 2.98
C LEU A 129 -12.82 15.79 3.94
N ASP A 130 -13.65 14.85 3.49
CA ASP A 130 -14.63 14.17 4.33
C ASP A 130 -13.94 13.36 5.45
N VAL A 131 -12.89 12.61 5.12
CA VAL A 131 -12.08 11.89 6.10
C VAL A 131 -11.44 12.85 7.10
N SER A 132 -10.83 13.96 6.62
CA SER A 132 -10.19 14.98 7.47
C SER A 132 -11.18 15.64 8.43
N ALA A 133 -12.41 15.86 8.00
CA ALA A 133 -13.46 16.43 8.85
C ALA A 133 -13.86 15.50 10.01
N ASN A 134 -13.62 14.21 9.88
CA ASN A 134 -13.99 13.19 10.86
C ASN A 134 -12.80 12.56 11.60
N ASP A 135 -11.56 12.88 11.22
CA ASP A 135 -10.34 12.32 11.81
C ASP A 135 -9.26 13.39 11.97
N GLU A 136 -9.00 13.79 13.21
CA GLU A 136 -8.03 14.84 13.56
C GLU A 136 -6.60 14.50 13.12
N PHE A 137 -6.21 13.24 13.12
CA PHE A 137 -4.89 12.82 12.68
C PHE A 137 -4.70 13.05 11.18
N VAL A 138 -5.70 12.73 10.36
CA VAL A 138 -5.69 13.00 8.93
C VAL A 138 -5.74 14.51 8.67
N ASP A 139 -6.53 15.25 9.44
CA ASP A 139 -6.59 16.71 9.33
C ASP A 139 -5.24 17.37 9.58
N SER A 140 -4.43 16.81 10.47
CA SER A 140 -3.09 17.31 10.81
C SER A 140 -2.02 17.05 9.74
N TRP A 141 -2.32 16.26 8.70
CA TRP A 141 -1.33 15.98 7.64
C TRP A 141 -0.96 17.24 6.88
N SER A 142 0.33 17.33 6.46
CA SER A 142 0.80 18.45 5.66
C SER A 142 0.11 18.52 4.30
N ASP A 143 0.05 19.73 3.72
CA ASP A 143 -0.51 19.94 2.38
C ASP A 143 0.19 19.08 1.32
N GLN A 144 1.48 18.83 1.48
CA GLN A 144 2.23 17.97 0.57
C GLN A 144 1.77 16.50 0.67
N THR A 145 1.43 16.02 1.87
CA THR A 145 0.89 14.68 2.07
C THR A 145 -0.52 14.55 1.48
N LYS A 146 -1.32 15.62 1.53
CA LYS A 146 -2.70 15.66 1.02
C LYS A 146 -2.80 15.88 -0.50
N LYS A 147 -1.74 16.26 -1.18
CA LYS A 147 -1.65 16.39 -2.64
C LYS A 147 -1.40 15.06 -3.34
#